data_3f11064cb92355f6113b9a2f64ba8a3e
#
_entry.id   3f11064cb92355f6113b9a2f64ba8a3e
#
_cell.length_a   1.000
_cell.length_b   1.000
_cell.length_c   1.000
_cell.angle_alpha   90.00
_cell.angle_beta   90.00
_cell.angle_gamma   90.00
#
_symmetry.space_group_name_H-M   'P 1'
#
loop_
_entity.id
_entity.type
_entity.pdbx_description
1 polymer ?
#
loop_
_entity_poly.entity_id
_entity_poly.type
_entity_poly.pdbx_seq_one_letter_code
_entity_poly.pdbx_strand_id
1 'polypeptide(L)'
;VNINSKNTFEVKHNLNFLNVGQGGLLDIIYQNNYLWVSYSEDRGNGKTSTSIARAFLSKKELNFKNIFQANPPIDSGYHFGSRLAIKGEYLYASAGERGMGMIAQDPTKHPGSIIRIHTDGSIPKDNPKFEGKSDWLPEIYQIGVRNPQGLALSPYDEKIYLSNHGARGGDWFGEAKKGENYGW
;
A
#
# COMPACT_ATOMS: atom_id res chain seq x y z
N VAL A 1 -18.42 -14.65 0.74
CA VAL A 1 -19.14 -15.70 -0.01
C VAL A 1 -18.70 -17.05 0.54
N ASN A 2 -19.65 -17.89 0.93
CA ASN A 2 -19.35 -19.31 1.20
C ASN A 2 -19.38 -20.08 -0.13
N ILE A 3 -18.23 -20.57 -0.56
CA ILE A 3 -18.06 -21.23 -1.86
C ILE A 3 -18.96 -22.47 -1.99
N ASN A 4 -19.16 -23.23 -0.92
CA ASN A 4 -19.94 -24.46 -0.93
C ASN A 4 -21.45 -24.19 -0.97
N SER A 5 -21.94 -23.18 -0.26
CA SER A 5 -23.36 -22.83 -0.19
C SER A 5 -23.75 -21.70 -1.14
N LYS A 6 -22.76 -21.03 -1.78
CA LYS A 6 -22.94 -19.81 -2.60
C LYS A 6 -23.61 -18.65 -1.84
N ASN A 7 -23.70 -18.72 -0.53
CA ASN A 7 -24.30 -17.67 0.28
C ASN A 7 -23.30 -16.53 0.50
N THR A 8 -23.77 -15.29 0.37
CA THR A 8 -23.07 -14.08 0.77
C THR A 8 -23.67 -13.55 2.05
N PHE A 9 -22.84 -12.99 2.89
CA PHE A 9 -23.30 -12.28 4.08
C PHE A 9 -22.46 -11.02 4.24
N GLU A 10 -23.07 -9.98 4.76
CA GLU A 10 -22.40 -8.75 5.09
C GLU A 10 -21.64 -8.91 6.42
N VAL A 11 -20.42 -8.39 6.46
CA VAL A 11 -19.59 -8.37 7.66
C VAL A 11 -19.42 -6.92 8.10
N LYS A 12 -19.81 -6.63 9.33
CA LYS A 12 -19.60 -5.31 9.92
C LYS A 12 -18.11 -5.01 10.05
N HIS A 13 -17.72 -3.79 9.80
CA HIS A 13 -16.33 -3.32 9.95
C HIS A 13 -16.29 -1.85 10.36
N ASN A 14 -15.13 -1.42 10.88
CA ASN A 14 -14.88 -0.06 11.35
C ASN A 14 -13.95 0.75 10.43
N LEU A 15 -13.69 0.30 9.18
CA LEU A 15 -12.86 1.07 8.24
C LEU A 15 -13.57 2.36 7.83
N ASN A 16 -12.86 3.48 7.94
CA ASN A 16 -13.32 4.79 7.48
C ASN A 16 -12.70 5.09 6.12
N PHE A 17 -13.33 4.65 5.03
CA PHE A 17 -12.85 4.87 3.68
C PHE A 17 -13.75 5.82 2.89
N LEU A 18 -13.12 6.54 1.97
CA LEU A 18 -13.81 7.41 1.03
C LEU A 18 -13.77 6.78 -0.37
N ASN A 19 -14.94 6.49 -0.93
CA ASN A 19 -15.06 5.98 -2.29
C ASN A 19 -15.08 7.15 -3.27
N VAL A 20 -13.89 7.57 -3.75
CA VAL A 20 -13.71 8.69 -4.65
C VAL A 20 -12.73 8.34 -5.77
N GLY A 21 -13.14 8.52 -7.03
CA GLY A 21 -12.32 8.19 -8.19
C GLY A 21 -11.89 6.72 -8.21
N GLN A 22 -10.59 6.46 -8.10
CA GLN A 22 -10.01 5.12 -8.02
C GLN A 22 -9.91 4.58 -6.58
N GLY A 23 -10.39 5.33 -5.61
CA GLY A 23 -10.33 4.97 -4.19
C GLY A 23 -11.44 4.02 -3.75
N GLY A 24 -11.38 3.57 -2.51
CA GLY A 24 -12.29 2.63 -1.87
C GLY A 24 -11.54 1.56 -1.09
N LEU A 25 -12.05 0.35 -1.05
CA LEU A 25 -11.31 -0.85 -0.61
C LEU A 25 -10.48 -1.35 -1.80
N LEU A 26 -9.16 -1.48 -1.64
CA LEU A 26 -8.23 -1.58 -2.76
C LEU A 26 -7.54 -2.94 -2.89
N ASP A 27 -7.09 -3.50 -1.77
CA ASP A 27 -6.50 -4.83 -1.75
C ASP A 27 -6.73 -5.55 -0.43
N ILE A 28 -6.63 -6.87 -0.43
CA ILE A 28 -6.81 -7.71 0.76
C ILE A 28 -5.89 -8.92 0.73
N ILE A 29 -5.21 -9.17 1.84
CA ILE A 29 -4.44 -10.40 2.08
C ILE A 29 -4.98 -11.11 3.32
N TYR A 30 -5.10 -12.42 3.23
CA TYR A 30 -5.36 -13.29 4.37
C TYR A 30 -4.15 -14.19 4.65
N GLN A 31 -3.67 -14.18 5.89
CA GLN A 31 -2.62 -15.08 6.35
C GLN A 31 -2.73 -15.25 7.87
N ASN A 32 -2.54 -16.47 8.38
CA ASN A 32 -2.47 -16.79 9.82
C ASN A 32 -3.63 -16.20 10.63
N ASN A 33 -4.87 -16.34 10.14
CA ASN A 33 -6.09 -15.81 10.74
C ASN A 33 -6.17 -14.27 10.82
N TYR A 34 -5.30 -13.55 10.13
CA TYR A 34 -5.40 -12.10 9.98
C TYR A 34 -5.76 -11.70 8.57
N LEU A 35 -6.43 -10.58 8.47
CA LEU A 35 -6.68 -9.84 7.24
C LEU A 35 -5.88 -8.54 7.26
N TRP A 36 -5.20 -8.24 6.19
CA TRP A 36 -4.64 -6.92 5.89
C TRP A 36 -5.42 -6.34 4.74
N VAL A 37 -5.87 -5.11 4.89
CA VAL A 37 -6.64 -4.40 3.87
C VAL A 37 -5.95 -3.08 3.60
N SER A 38 -5.75 -2.76 2.33
CA SER A 38 -5.41 -1.39 1.91
C SER A 38 -6.67 -0.67 1.43
N TYR A 39 -6.74 0.62 1.69
CA TYR A 39 -7.91 1.42 1.38
C TYR A 39 -7.57 2.90 1.28
N SER A 40 -8.44 3.66 0.61
CA SER A 40 -8.39 5.12 0.61
C SER A 40 -9.04 5.66 1.87
N GLU A 41 -8.24 5.92 2.90
CA GLU A 41 -8.74 6.44 4.16
C GLU A 41 -9.24 7.87 4.01
N ASP A 42 -10.42 8.15 4.55
CA ASP A 42 -10.92 9.50 4.71
C ASP A 42 -10.10 10.24 5.78
N ARG A 43 -9.41 11.28 5.38
CA ARG A 43 -8.56 12.12 6.25
C ARG A 43 -9.21 13.49 6.53
N GLY A 44 -10.48 13.62 6.19
CA GLY A 44 -11.26 14.84 6.34
C GLY A 44 -11.03 15.86 5.23
N ASN A 45 -11.98 16.79 5.08
CA ASN A 45 -11.95 17.87 4.09
C ASN A 45 -11.73 17.40 2.64
N GLY A 46 -12.28 16.23 2.27
CA GLY A 46 -12.13 15.65 0.94
C GLY A 46 -10.76 15.03 0.65
N LYS A 47 -9.84 15.06 1.61
CA LYS A 47 -8.50 14.47 1.44
C LYS A 47 -8.50 13.00 1.81
N THR A 48 -7.73 12.24 1.06
CA THR A 48 -7.54 10.79 1.27
C THR A 48 -6.07 10.42 1.31
N SER A 49 -5.76 9.30 1.94
CA SER A 49 -4.45 8.66 1.85
C SER A 49 -4.58 7.16 1.64
N THR A 50 -3.57 6.54 1.03
CA THR A 50 -3.40 5.09 1.08
C THR A 50 -3.12 4.69 2.51
N SER A 51 -3.97 3.85 3.08
CA SER A 51 -3.81 3.35 4.44
C SER A 51 -3.92 1.82 4.46
N ILE A 52 -3.30 1.21 5.46
CA ILE A 52 -3.31 -0.24 5.66
C ILE A 52 -3.81 -0.52 7.06
N ALA A 53 -4.81 -1.39 7.15
CA ALA A 53 -5.35 -1.84 8.40
C ALA A 53 -5.31 -3.37 8.50
N ARG A 54 -5.21 -3.86 9.74
CA ARG A 54 -5.15 -5.27 10.05
C ARG A 54 -6.26 -5.64 11.04
N ALA A 55 -6.92 -6.77 10.82
CA ALA A 55 -7.89 -7.35 11.76
C ALA A 55 -7.69 -8.86 11.89
N PHE A 56 -8.00 -9.40 13.07
CA PHE A 56 -8.17 -10.84 13.22
C PHE A 56 -9.48 -11.27 12.54
N LEU A 57 -9.43 -12.34 11.76
CA LEU A 57 -10.59 -12.82 11.01
C LEU A 57 -11.71 -13.25 11.94
N SER A 58 -12.89 -12.64 11.77
CA SER A 58 -14.13 -12.97 12.47
C SER A 58 -15.26 -13.05 11.46
N LYS A 59 -16.21 -13.96 11.70
CA LYS A 59 -17.40 -14.12 10.86
C LYS A 59 -18.50 -13.07 11.14
N LYS A 60 -18.44 -12.41 12.29
CA LYS A 60 -19.50 -11.47 12.72
C LYS A 60 -19.10 -10.02 12.50
N GLU A 61 -17.87 -9.68 12.85
CA GLU A 61 -17.39 -8.31 12.84
C GLU A 61 -15.86 -8.30 12.65
N LEU A 62 -15.36 -7.36 11.87
CA LEU A 62 -13.94 -7.14 11.61
C LEU A 62 -13.53 -5.80 12.23
N ASN A 63 -12.83 -5.87 13.35
CA ASN A 63 -12.28 -4.71 14.03
C ASN A 63 -10.85 -4.45 13.52
N PHE A 64 -10.74 -3.58 12.53
CA PHE A 64 -9.48 -3.19 11.93
C PHE A 64 -8.74 -2.17 12.78
N LYS A 65 -7.43 -2.35 12.92
CA LYS A 65 -6.49 -1.38 13.45
C LYS A 65 -5.59 -0.90 12.33
N ASN A 66 -5.51 0.42 12.12
CA ASN A 66 -4.53 0.98 11.21
C ASN A 66 -3.11 0.66 11.67
N ILE A 67 -2.30 0.17 10.74
CA ILE A 67 -0.89 -0.14 10.92
C ILE A 67 0.01 0.74 10.05
N PHE A 68 -0.56 1.44 9.06
CA PHE A 68 0.13 2.41 8.22
C PHE A 68 -0.86 3.43 7.65
N GLN A 69 -0.41 4.67 7.55
CA GLN A 69 -1.14 5.78 6.92
C GLN A 69 -0.17 6.63 6.11
N ALA A 70 -0.37 6.70 4.80
CA ALA A 70 0.47 7.53 3.94
C ALA A 70 0.28 9.02 4.23
N ASN A 71 1.37 9.78 4.25
CA ASN A 71 1.39 11.22 4.40
C ASN A 71 2.13 11.87 3.23
N PRO A 72 1.69 13.08 2.81
CA PRO A 72 0.49 13.78 3.25
C PRO A 72 -0.80 13.17 2.68
N PRO A 73 -1.96 13.42 3.30
CA PRO A 73 -3.24 13.18 2.67
C PRO A 73 -3.47 14.19 1.54
N ILE A 74 -4.05 13.73 0.42
CA ILE A 74 -4.17 14.50 -0.81
C ILE A 74 -5.64 14.53 -1.27
N ASP A 75 -6.11 15.68 -1.70
CA ASP A 75 -7.40 15.86 -2.38
C ASP A 75 -7.24 15.42 -3.84
N SER A 76 -7.36 14.12 -4.07
CA SER A 76 -7.28 13.49 -5.38
C SER A 76 -7.92 12.11 -5.37
N GLY A 77 -8.67 11.81 -6.42
CA GLY A 77 -9.23 10.48 -6.68
C GLY A 77 -8.34 9.56 -7.50
N TYR A 78 -7.07 9.92 -7.76
CA TYR A 78 -6.19 9.17 -8.67
C TYR A 78 -5.05 8.46 -7.95
N HIS A 79 -4.53 7.42 -8.60
CA HIS A 79 -3.25 6.77 -8.37
C HIS A 79 -2.99 6.39 -6.91
N PHE A 80 -3.85 5.58 -6.33
CA PHE A 80 -3.65 5.08 -4.96
C PHE A 80 -2.57 4.00 -4.87
N GLY A 81 -2.29 3.27 -5.98
CA GLY A 81 -1.47 2.06 -5.93
C GLY A 81 -2.13 1.01 -5.05
N SER A 82 -1.71 0.95 -3.79
CA SER A 82 -2.35 0.22 -2.68
C SER A 82 -2.35 -1.30 -2.80
N ARG A 83 -1.44 -1.90 -3.57
CA ARG A 83 -1.27 -3.35 -3.60
C ARG A 83 -0.39 -3.82 -2.45
N LEU A 84 -0.69 -5.00 -1.95
CA LEU A 84 -0.05 -5.61 -0.80
C LEU A 84 0.67 -6.90 -1.19
N ALA A 85 1.82 -7.16 -0.57
CA ALA A 85 2.48 -8.45 -0.62
C ALA A 85 3.14 -8.75 0.72
N ILE A 86 3.10 -10.00 1.20
CA ILE A 86 3.74 -10.43 2.44
C ILE A 86 4.88 -11.37 2.11
N LYS A 87 6.07 -11.08 2.67
CA LYS A 87 7.24 -11.95 2.68
C LYS A 87 7.72 -12.15 4.11
N GLY A 88 7.50 -13.35 4.64
CA GLY A 88 7.82 -13.63 6.05
C GLY A 88 7.06 -12.72 7.00
N GLU A 89 7.78 -11.95 7.78
CA GLU A 89 7.22 -10.96 8.72
C GLU A 89 7.02 -9.56 8.12
N TYR A 90 7.42 -9.36 6.86
CA TYR A 90 7.36 -8.05 6.20
C TYR A 90 6.13 -7.93 5.31
N LEU A 91 5.46 -6.79 5.43
CA LEU A 91 4.41 -6.33 4.54
C LEU A 91 4.97 -5.26 3.62
N TYR A 92 4.89 -5.50 2.33
CA TYR A 92 5.16 -4.53 1.28
C TYR A 92 3.86 -3.95 0.77
N ALA A 93 3.84 -2.65 0.52
CA ALA A 93 2.69 -1.97 -0.04
C ALA A 93 3.11 -0.93 -1.07
N SER A 94 2.32 -0.76 -2.11
CA SER A 94 2.53 0.33 -3.07
C SER A 94 1.69 1.55 -2.70
N ALA A 95 2.28 2.74 -2.76
CA ALA A 95 1.60 4.02 -2.65
C ALA A 95 1.81 4.79 -3.96
N GLY A 96 0.73 5.02 -4.70
CA GLY A 96 0.77 5.80 -5.94
C GLY A 96 0.97 7.29 -5.66
N GLU A 97 1.41 8.04 -6.67
CA GLU A 97 1.77 9.46 -6.56
C GLU A 97 0.56 10.42 -6.53
N ARG A 98 -0.67 9.88 -6.55
CA ARG A 98 -1.92 10.59 -6.35
C ARG A 98 -2.21 11.71 -7.37
N GLY A 99 -1.62 11.63 -8.60
CA GLY A 99 -1.72 12.65 -9.62
C GLY A 99 -0.79 13.87 -9.41
N MET A 100 0.12 13.78 -8.44
CA MET A 100 1.01 14.89 -8.06
C MET A 100 2.41 14.79 -8.70
N GLY A 101 2.63 13.83 -9.60
CA GLY A 101 3.87 13.68 -10.36
C GLY A 101 5.13 13.68 -9.51
N MET A 102 5.81 14.81 -9.44
CA MET A 102 7.10 14.98 -8.74
C MET A 102 7.11 14.63 -7.25
N ILE A 103 5.97 14.43 -6.61
CA ILE A 103 5.91 13.94 -5.22
C ILE A 103 6.61 12.58 -5.09
N ALA A 104 6.63 11.79 -6.16
CA ALA A 104 7.31 10.49 -6.21
C ALA A 104 8.84 10.57 -6.06
N GLN A 105 9.42 11.77 -6.18
CA GLN A 105 10.84 12.04 -5.99
C GLN A 105 11.17 12.59 -4.59
N ASP A 106 10.15 12.78 -3.75
CA ASP A 106 10.31 13.36 -2.42
C ASP A 106 10.24 12.27 -1.33
N PRO A 107 11.36 11.82 -0.79
CA PRO A 107 11.41 10.76 0.22
C PRO A 107 10.87 11.17 1.60
N THR A 108 10.51 12.44 1.78
CA THR A 108 9.83 12.93 2.98
C THR A 108 8.31 12.73 2.93
N LYS A 109 7.82 12.09 1.85
CA LYS A 109 6.42 11.81 1.58
C LYS A 109 6.24 10.39 1.08
N HIS A 110 5.13 9.75 1.45
CA HIS A 110 4.88 8.37 1.03
C HIS A 110 4.34 8.21 -0.40
N PRO A 111 3.53 9.14 -0.98
CA PRO A 111 3.03 8.98 -2.33
C PRO A 111 4.16 8.82 -3.37
N GLY A 112 4.01 7.83 -4.27
CA GLY A 112 5.01 7.52 -5.29
C GLY A 112 6.11 6.57 -4.81
N SER A 113 5.82 5.73 -3.79
CA SER A 113 6.81 4.82 -3.21
C SER A 113 6.30 3.39 -3.00
N ILE A 114 7.23 2.50 -2.76
CA ILE A 114 6.99 1.19 -2.16
C ILE A 114 7.34 1.29 -0.68
N ILE A 115 6.38 0.89 0.15
CA ILE A 115 6.47 0.85 1.61
C ILE A 115 6.87 -0.55 2.04
N ARG A 116 7.70 -0.66 3.08
CA ARG A 116 8.00 -1.91 3.78
C ARG A 116 7.90 -1.69 5.27
N ILE A 117 6.99 -2.42 5.91
CA ILE A 117 6.79 -2.46 7.36
C ILE A 117 6.72 -3.92 7.82
N HIS A 118 6.81 -4.16 9.11
CA HIS A 118 6.39 -5.45 9.65
C HIS A 118 4.88 -5.63 9.55
N THR A 119 4.41 -6.88 9.58
CA THR A 119 2.97 -7.20 9.51
C THR A 119 2.15 -6.66 10.69
N ASP A 120 2.80 -6.17 11.75
CA ASP A 120 2.18 -5.50 12.89
C ASP A 120 2.22 -3.96 12.80
N GLY A 121 2.88 -3.42 11.76
CA GLY A 121 3.05 -1.99 11.50
C GLY A 121 4.35 -1.38 12.04
N SER A 122 5.17 -2.15 12.75
CA SER A 122 6.48 -1.66 13.20
C SER A 122 7.45 -1.51 12.03
N ILE A 123 8.44 -0.64 12.19
CA ILE A 123 9.38 -0.29 11.12
C ILE A 123 10.60 -1.22 11.17
N PRO A 124 10.93 -1.91 10.05
CA PRO A 124 12.14 -2.72 9.96
C PRO A 124 13.40 -1.88 10.14
N LYS A 125 14.30 -2.32 11.01
CA LYS A 125 15.57 -1.62 11.30
C LYS A 125 16.51 -1.56 10.09
N ASP A 126 16.34 -2.48 9.15
CA ASP A 126 17.14 -2.62 7.94
C ASP A 126 16.48 -1.97 6.71
N ASN A 127 15.42 -1.18 6.86
CA ASN A 127 14.93 -0.35 5.77
C ASN A 127 16.04 0.60 5.28
N PRO A 128 15.97 1.05 4.01
CA PRO A 128 17.02 1.92 3.45
C PRO A 128 17.22 3.15 4.33
N LYS A 129 18.49 3.50 4.53
CA LYS A 129 18.90 4.79 5.11
C LYS A 129 19.82 5.46 4.12
N PHE A 130 19.57 6.72 3.84
CA PHE A 130 20.36 7.48 2.89
C PHE A 130 21.26 8.43 3.67
N GLU A 131 22.56 8.30 3.44
CA GLU A 131 23.54 9.18 4.05
C GLU A 131 23.27 10.65 3.68
N GLY A 132 23.26 11.52 4.67
CA GLY A 132 22.95 12.94 4.49
C GLY A 132 21.46 13.28 4.24
N LYS A 133 20.54 12.29 4.32
CA LYS A 133 19.08 12.48 4.16
C LYS A 133 18.34 11.93 5.38
N SER A 134 18.47 12.60 6.51
CA SER A 134 17.84 12.21 7.79
C SER A 134 16.31 12.30 7.77
N ASP A 135 15.74 13.00 6.80
CA ASP A 135 14.31 13.24 6.62
C ASP A 135 13.61 12.21 5.72
N TRP A 136 14.32 11.21 5.18
CA TRP A 136 13.74 10.07 4.49
C TRP A 136 12.81 9.29 5.43
N LEU A 137 11.54 9.11 5.03
CA LEU A 137 10.58 8.40 5.88
C LEU A 137 10.98 6.93 6.05
N PRO A 138 11.00 6.42 7.29
CA PRO A 138 11.61 5.14 7.60
C PRO A 138 10.83 3.92 7.07
N GLU A 139 9.59 4.11 6.66
CA GLU A 139 8.76 3.07 6.02
C GLU A 139 9.06 2.88 4.54
N ILE A 140 9.71 3.87 3.90
CA ILE A 140 9.96 3.85 2.45
C ILE A 140 11.06 2.84 2.12
N TYR A 141 10.73 1.93 1.21
CA TYR A 141 11.65 0.93 0.68
C TYR A 141 12.26 1.35 -0.65
N GLN A 142 11.46 2.01 -1.51
CA GLN A 142 11.81 2.47 -2.86
C GLN A 142 10.95 3.67 -3.23
N ILE A 143 11.47 4.60 -4.03
CA ILE A 143 10.75 5.76 -4.55
C ILE A 143 10.67 5.75 -6.08
N GLY A 144 10.00 6.76 -6.65
CA GLY A 144 9.99 6.99 -8.11
C GLY A 144 9.01 6.10 -8.87
N VAL A 145 7.88 5.73 -8.26
CA VAL A 145 6.80 4.98 -8.92
C VAL A 145 5.56 5.86 -9.10
N ARG A 146 4.84 5.65 -10.20
CA ARG A 146 3.63 6.42 -10.51
C ARG A 146 2.39 5.83 -9.83
N ASN A 147 1.94 4.69 -10.30
CA ASN A 147 0.72 4.03 -9.84
C ASN A 147 0.88 2.51 -9.93
N PRO A 148 1.63 1.89 -9.02
CA PRO A 148 1.79 0.45 -9.02
C PRO A 148 0.50 -0.24 -8.62
N GLN A 149 -0.12 -0.98 -9.55
CA GLN A 149 -1.35 -1.71 -9.34
C GLN A 149 -1.18 -3.23 -9.36
N GLY A 150 0.04 -3.72 -9.41
CA GLY A 150 0.43 -5.10 -9.14
C GLY A 150 1.58 -5.11 -8.14
N LEU A 151 1.52 -5.99 -7.16
CA LEU A 151 2.59 -6.27 -6.21
C LEU A 151 2.48 -7.73 -5.78
N ALA A 152 3.54 -8.50 -5.93
CA ALA A 152 3.52 -9.93 -5.62
C ALA A 152 4.88 -10.44 -5.17
N LEU A 153 4.85 -11.41 -4.25
CA LEU A 153 6.01 -12.23 -3.94
C LEU A 153 6.15 -13.33 -4.99
N SER A 154 7.31 -13.39 -5.63
CA SER A 154 7.66 -14.46 -6.57
C SER A 154 7.98 -15.76 -5.81
N PRO A 155 7.34 -16.88 -6.14
CA PRO A 155 7.64 -18.16 -5.52
C PRO A 155 8.95 -18.80 -5.99
N TYR A 156 9.59 -18.25 -7.05
CA TYR A 156 10.79 -18.81 -7.66
C TYR A 156 12.08 -18.27 -7.04
N ASP A 157 12.12 -16.96 -6.74
CA ASP A 157 13.32 -16.27 -6.28
C ASP A 157 13.08 -15.44 -5.01
N GLU A 158 11.87 -15.54 -4.46
CA GLU A 158 11.44 -14.82 -3.25
C GLU A 158 11.59 -13.29 -3.31
N LYS A 159 11.56 -12.72 -4.49
CA LYS A 159 11.61 -11.27 -4.69
C LYS A 159 10.21 -10.68 -4.80
N ILE A 160 10.09 -9.40 -4.45
CA ILE A 160 8.87 -8.64 -4.63
C ILE A 160 8.92 -7.99 -6.01
N TYR A 161 7.91 -8.26 -6.82
CA TYR A 161 7.72 -7.66 -8.14
C TYR A 161 6.52 -6.73 -8.14
N LEU A 162 6.59 -5.71 -8.98
CA LEU A 162 5.51 -4.76 -9.18
C LEU A 162 5.25 -4.52 -10.67
N SER A 163 4.00 -4.21 -11.00
CA SER A 163 3.62 -3.60 -12.27
C SER A 163 3.16 -2.16 -12.03
N ASN A 164 3.62 -1.25 -12.87
CA ASN A 164 3.39 0.18 -12.69
C ASN A 164 2.77 0.79 -13.95
N HIS A 165 1.67 1.53 -13.77
CA HIS A 165 1.09 2.31 -14.85
C HIS A 165 1.92 3.54 -15.15
N GLY A 166 2.39 3.63 -16.41
CA GLY A 166 3.00 4.84 -16.97
C GLY A 166 1.96 5.87 -17.40
N ALA A 167 2.42 6.99 -17.95
CA ALA A 167 1.59 7.99 -18.61
C ALA A 167 1.68 7.82 -20.12
N ARG A 168 0.56 7.79 -20.83
CA ARG A 168 0.50 7.70 -22.31
C ARG A 168 1.29 6.52 -22.88
N GLY A 169 1.23 5.36 -22.25
CA GLY A 169 2.12 4.23 -22.46
C GLY A 169 3.27 4.25 -21.44
N GLY A 170 4.24 3.34 -21.59
CA GLY A 170 5.36 3.22 -20.65
C GLY A 170 5.01 2.48 -19.37
N ASP A 171 3.96 1.65 -19.39
CA ASP A 171 3.71 0.66 -18.34
C ASP A 171 4.92 -0.28 -18.27
N TRP A 172 5.31 -0.66 -17.06
CA TRP A 172 6.45 -1.52 -16.87
C TRP A 172 6.25 -2.51 -15.71
N PHE A 173 7.03 -3.55 -15.73
CA PHE A 173 7.12 -4.58 -14.72
C PHE A 173 8.57 -4.72 -14.26
N GLY A 174 8.79 -4.88 -12.95
CA GLY A 174 10.14 -5.03 -12.40
C GLY A 174 10.16 -5.42 -10.94
N GLU A 175 11.36 -5.67 -10.43
CA GLU A 175 11.61 -5.99 -9.03
C GLU A 175 11.51 -4.72 -8.15
N ALA A 176 10.88 -4.79 -6.97
CA ALA A 176 11.00 -3.76 -5.96
C ALA A 176 12.37 -3.86 -5.28
N LYS A 177 13.19 -2.84 -5.40
CA LYS A 177 14.59 -2.84 -4.92
C LYS A 177 14.80 -1.85 -3.80
N LYS A 178 15.49 -2.32 -2.77
CA LYS A 178 15.81 -1.54 -1.58
C LYS A 178 16.63 -0.29 -1.92
N GLY A 179 16.10 0.88 -1.59
CA GLY A 179 16.79 2.16 -1.76
C GLY A 179 16.83 2.71 -3.18
N GLU A 180 16.22 2.05 -4.14
CA GLU A 180 16.21 2.46 -5.53
C GLU A 180 15.21 3.60 -5.82
N ASN A 181 15.49 4.35 -6.87
CA ASN A 181 14.59 5.36 -7.44
C ASN A 181 14.31 5.00 -8.90
N TYR A 182 13.05 4.75 -9.23
CA TYR A 182 12.63 4.31 -10.56
C TYR A 182 12.24 5.47 -11.49
N GLY A 183 12.49 6.72 -11.07
CA GLY A 183 12.59 7.87 -11.96
C GLY A 183 11.27 8.54 -12.35
N TRP A 184 10.14 8.14 -11.76
CA TRP A 184 8.88 8.86 -11.97
C TRP A 184 8.84 10.21 -11.29
#